data_40016b98b8fdfa4895979b480d7ef2a3
#
_entry.id   40016b98b8fdfa4895979b480d7ef2a3
#
_cell.length_a   1.000
_cell.length_b   1.000
_cell.length_c   1.000
_cell.angle_alpha   90.00
_cell.angle_beta   90.00
_cell.angle_gamma   90.00
#
_symmetry.space_group_name_H-M   'P 1'
#
loop_
_entity.id
_entity.type
_entity.pdbx_description
1 polymer ?
#
loop_
_entity_poly.entity_id
_entity_poly.type
_entity_poly.pdbx_seq_one_letter_code
_entity_poly.pdbx_strand_id
1 'polypeptide(L)'
;MRKMCNFTRLIKLLCFVASVKWFIMSDKCEKYHIPAMFEESLAGLNINPAGLYVDVTFGGGGHSRGILERLSKDGHLYGFDQDADAENNIVDDGRFTFVRSNFRYLSNFMRYYGVSEVDGVLADLGVSSHHLDDEARGFSFRFDSDLDMRMNNRAGKTAGDVLNTYAEDRLADVFYLYGELKSSRKIASAIACRRETVSIKSVSDLLDVLKPFSGKEKEKKFLAQVFQALRIEVNMEMQALCEMLEQSLALLKSGGRLVVITYHSLEDRLVKNFMKTGNFDGRVNQNVFGNIPSPFRLVNKMATPSDKEVESNPRARSAKLRVAEKV
;
A
#
# COMPACT_ATOMS: atom_id res chain seq x y z
N MET A 1 4.16 64.16 14.57
CA MET A 1 3.54 63.24 13.63
C MET A 1 4.50 62.42 12.73
N ARG A 2 5.83 62.53 12.80
CA ARG A 2 6.79 61.77 11.96
C ARG A 2 7.31 60.45 12.55
N LYS A 3 7.09 60.14 13.85
CA LYS A 3 7.59 58.93 14.49
C LYS A 3 6.67 57.70 14.41
N MET A 4 5.38 57.87 14.13
CA MET A 4 4.45 56.73 14.02
C MET A 4 4.51 56.02 12.63
N CYS A 5 5.01 56.68 11.60
CA CYS A 5 5.05 56.09 10.24
C CYS A 5 6.18 55.04 10.08
N ASN A 6 7.23 55.11 10.88
CA ASN A 6 8.35 54.19 10.78
C ASN A 6 8.09 52.83 11.48
N PHE A 7 7.25 52.84 12.53
CA PHE A 7 6.96 51.61 13.27
C PHE A 7 6.08 50.65 12.47
N THR A 8 5.08 51.15 11.74
CA THR A 8 4.17 50.40 10.87
C THR A 8 4.92 49.82 9.65
N ARG A 9 5.95 50.56 9.18
CA ARG A 9 6.79 50.10 8.06
C ARG A 9 7.74 48.96 8.50
N LEU A 10 8.24 49.01 9.75
CA LEU A 10 9.10 47.99 10.34
C LEU A 10 8.34 46.69 10.61
N ILE A 11 7.10 46.78 11.10
CA ILE A 11 6.21 45.60 11.31
C ILE A 11 5.87 44.93 9.99
N LYS A 12 5.55 45.69 8.94
CA LYS A 12 5.29 45.16 7.59
C LYS A 12 6.52 44.50 6.99
N LEU A 13 7.72 45.05 7.24
CA LEU A 13 8.98 44.44 6.79
C LEU A 13 9.31 43.16 7.55
N LEU A 14 9.05 43.09 8.85
CA LEU A 14 9.24 41.90 9.70
C LEU A 14 8.23 40.80 9.32
N CYS A 15 6.97 41.13 9.05
CA CYS A 15 5.98 40.18 8.54
C CYS A 15 6.33 39.67 7.14
N PHE A 16 6.87 40.53 6.27
CA PHE A 16 7.31 40.12 4.93
C PHE A 16 8.55 39.23 5.00
N VAL A 17 9.53 39.53 5.85
CA VAL A 17 10.73 38.71 6.08
C VAL A 17 10.37 37.38 6.75
N ALA A 18 9.41 37.36 7.66
CA ALA A 18 8.89 36.12 8.25
C ALA A 18 8.17 35.26 7.21
N SER A 19 7.33 35.86 6.33
CA SER A 19 6.66 35.16 5.21
C SER A 19 7.65 34.63 4.19
N VAL A 20 8.70 35.42 3.86
CA VAL A 20 9.75 34.98 2.93
C VAL A 20 10.65 33.91 3.55
N LYS A 21 10.94 33.98 4.86
CA LYS A 21 11.65 32.92 5.57
C LYS A 21 10.82 31.64 5.65
N TRP A 22 9.51 31.77 5.82
CA TRP A 22 8.60 30.62 5.79
C TRP A 22 8.51 30.00 4.39
N PHE A 23 8.50 30.84 3.33
CA PHE A 23 8.50 30.40 1.94
C PHE A 23 9.85 29.76 1.53
N ILE A 24 10.99 30.28 2.01
CA ILE A 24 12.33 29.73 1.73
C ILE A 24 12.61 28.46 2.56
N MET A 25 12.01 28.30 3.74
CA MET A 25 12.08 27.06 4.52
C MET A 25 11.16 25.96 3.95
N SER A 26 10.14 26.32 3.14
CA SER A 26 9.28 25.33 2.45
C SER A 26 9.92 24.77 1.18
N ASP A 27 10.94 25.42 0.61
CA ASP A 27 11.64 24.96 -0.61
C ASP A 27 12.68 23.84 -0.36
N LYS A 28 12.91 23.46 0.92
CA LYS A 28 13.64 22.23 1.29
C LYS A 28 12.70 21.07 1.66
N CYS A 29 11.41 21.24 1.49
CA CYS A 29 10.49 20.13 1.51
C CYS A 29 10.72 19.32 0.22
N GLU A 30 11.49 18.24 0.30
CA GLU A 30 11.46 17.17 -0.70
C GLU A 30 10.00 17.02 -1.16
N LYS A 31 9.77 16.88 -2.47
CA LYS A 31 8.42 16.72 -3.03
C LYS A 31 7.76 15.54 -2.32
N TYR A 32 7.06 15.84 -1.23
CA TYR A 32 6.25 14.84 -0.53
C TYR A 32 5.29 14.26 -1.55
N HIS A 33 5.46 13.00 -1.82
CA HIS A 33 4.59 12.27 -2.73
C HIS A 33 3.18 12.32 -2.14
N ILE A 34 2.25 13.01 -2.84
CA ILE A 34 0.85 13.03 -2.43
C ILE A 34 0.34 11.58 -2.56
N PRO A 35 -0.21 10.99 -1.46
CA PRO A 35 -0.75 9.65 -1.50
C PRO A 35 -1.87 9.54 -2.55
N ALA A 36 -2.03 8.36 -3.13
CA ALA A 36 -3.10 8.13 -4.09
C ALA A 36 -4.48 8.29 -3.42
N MET A 37 -5.40 8.96 -4.12
CA MET A 37 -6.80 9.12 -3.67
C MET A 37 -6.92 9.66 -2.24
N PHE A 38 -6.07 10.64 -1.91
CA PHE A 38 -5.90 11.16 -0.55
C PHE A 38 -7.22 11.68 0.06
N GLU A 39 -7.86 12.62 -0.62
CA GLU A 39 -9.09 13.24 -0.10
C GLU A 39 -10.25 12.24 -0.05
N GLU A 40 -10.37 11.38 -1.06
CA GLU A 40 -11.40 10.35 -1.12
C GLU A 40 -11.24 9.32 0.00
N SER A 41 -10.00 8.99 0.36
CA SER A 41 -9.69 8.05 1.44
C SER A 41 -10.05 8.64 2.80
N LEU A 42 -9.68 9.89 3.06
CA LEU A 42 -10.03 10.58 4.31
C LEU A 42 -11.54 10.83 4.43
N ALA A 43 -12.20 11.19 3.33
CA ALA A 43 -13.66 11.30 3.29
C ALA A 43 -14.33 9.93 3.53
N GLY A 44 -13.75 8.86 2.98
CA GLY A 44 -14.22 7.48 3.19
C GLY A 44 -14.14 7.03 4.64
N LEU A 45 -13.10 7.41 5.36
CA LEU A 45 -12.94 7.12 6.79
C LEU A 45 -13.99 7.80 7.66
N ASN A 46 -14.59 8.93 7.21
CA ASN A 46 -15.57 9.69 7.98
C ASN A 46 -15.09 9.98 9.43
N ILE A 47 -13.93 10.63 9.53
CA ILE A 47 -13.15 10.73 10.76
C ILE A 47 -13.93 11.40 11.89
N ASN A 48 -14.14 10.66 13.00
CA ASN A 48 -14.52 11.21 14.28
C ASN A 48 -13.26 11.80 14.96
N PRO A 49 -13.22 13.09 15.31
CA PRO A 49 -12.02 13.70 15.90
C PRO A 49 -11.51 13.01 17.18
N ALA A 50 -12.36 12.38 17.96
CA ALA A 50 -11.98 11.64 19.16
C ALA A 50 -11.85 10.12 18.94
N GLY A 51 -11.87 9.67 17.67
CA GLY A 51 -11.85 8.25 17.29
C GLY A 51 -10.45 7.62 17.29
N LEU A 52 -10.44 6.30 17.25
CA LEU A 52 -9.24 5.47 17.10
C LEU A 52 -9.14 4.96 15.68
N TYR A 53 -8.00 5.16 15.04
CA TYR A 53 -7.78 4.77 13.65
C TYR A 53 -6.51 3.93 13.49
N VAL A 54 -6.50 3.12 12.45
CA VAL A 54 -5.31 2.36 12.04
C VAL A 54 -5.04 2.60 10.57
N ASP A 55 -3.83 3.04 10.24
CA ASP A 55 -3.26 3.02 8.90
C ASP A 55 -2.33 1.81 8.83
N VAL A 56 -2.74 0.77 8.11
CA VAL A 56 -1.98 -0.49 8.05
C VAL A 56 -0.86 -0.45 7.01
N THR A 57 -0.69 0.67 6.31
CA THR A 57 0.28 0.90 5.24
C THR A 57 0.90 2.29 5.35
N PHE A 58 1.54 2.55 6.49
CA PHE A 58 2.06 3.87 6.85
C PHE A 58 2.98 4.49 5.79
N GLY A 59 3.97 3.74 5.29
CA GLY A 59 4.91 4.14 4.24
C GLY A 59 5.55 5.52 4.47
N GLY A 60 5.27 6.46 3.59
CA GLY A 60 5.69 7.85 3.70
C GLY A 60 4.89 8.70 4.71
N GLY A 61 3.88 8.14 5.35
CA GLY A 61 3.05 8.80 6.35
C GLY A 61 2.07 9.83 5.80
N GLY A 62 1.82 9.86 4.49
CA GLY A 62 0.97 10.87 3.88
C GLY A 62 -0.48 10.78 4.34
N HIS A 63 -1.12 9.62 4.23
CA HIS A 63 -2.48 9.39 4.73
C HIS A 63 -2.56 9.57 6.25
N SER A 64 -1.57 9.04 6.98
CA SER A 64 -1.49 9.18 8.44
C SER A 64 -1.46 10.63 8.90
N ARG A 65 -0.70 11.51 8.23
CA ARG A 65 -0.71 12.96 8.52
C ARG A 65 -2.09 13.57 8.30
N GLY A 66 -2.75 13.21 7.19
CA GLY A 66 -4.10 13.70 6.93
C GLY A 66 -5.15 13.22 7.94
N ILE A 67 -4.98 12.03 8.52
CA ILE A 67 -5.82 11.54 9.62
C ILE A 67 -5.53 12.36 10.89
N LEU A 68 -4.26 12.53 11.27
CA LEU A 68 -3.84 13.27 12.46
C LEU A 68 -4.30 14.74 12.45
N GLU A 69 -4.30 15.40 11.30
CA GLU A 69 -4.84 16.75 11.13
C GLU A 69 -6.33 16.87 11.47
N ARG A 70 -7.07 15.78 11.34
CA ARG A 70 -8.52 15.72 11.61
C ARG A 70 -8.86 15.19 13.00
N LEU A 71 -7.87 14.61 13.71
CA LEU A 71 -8.04 14.12 15.08
C LEU A 71 -7.94 15.28 16.10
N SER A 72 -8.74 15.18 17.16
CA SER A 72 -8.58 16.00 18.38
C SER A 72 -7.51 15.40 19.30
N LYS A 73 -7.26 16.06 20.43
CA LYS A 73 -6.36 15.54 21.48
C LYS A 73 -6.76 14.18 22.06
N ASP A 74 -8.04 13.81 21.94
CA ASP A 74 -8.60 12.58 22.49
C ASP A 74 -8.62 11.43 21.46
N GLY A 75 -8.29 11.72 20.18
CA GLY A 75 -8.17 10.72 19.13
C GLY A 75 -6.76 10.09 19.09
N HIS A 76 -6.64 8.92 18.46
CA HIS A 76 -5.36 8.25 18.31
C HIS A 76 -5.24 7.51 16.97
N LEU A 77 -4.03 7.45 16.42
CA LEU A 77 -3.72 6.75 15.19
C LEU A 77 -2.57 5.76 15.42
N TYR A 78 -2.77 4.53 14.98
CA TYR A 78 -1.73 3.50 14.88
C TYR A 78 -1.31 3.36 13.41
N GLY A 79 -0.02 3.56 13.10
CA GLY A 79 0.53 3.39 11.76
C GLY A 79 1.40 2.14 11.68
N PHE A 80 1.03 1.18 10.82
CA PHE A 80 1.79 -0.05 10.61
C PHE A 80 2.65 0.05 9.35
N ASP A 81 3.89 -0.39 9.46
CA ASP A 81 4.71 -0.74 8.31
C ASP A 81 5.73 -1.83 8.67
N GLN A 82 6.01 -2.71 7.73
CA GLN A 82 7.04 -3.74 7.90
C GLN A 82 8.41 -3.31 7.40
N ASP A 83 8.47 -2.23 6.60
CA ASP A 83 9.73 -1.68 6.08
C ASP A 83 10.42 -0.84 7.15
N ALA A 84 11.74 -1.06 7.30
CA ALA A 84 12.56 -0.26 8.18
C ALA A 84 12.61 1.21 7.78
N ASP A 85 12.59 1.48 6.48
CA ASP A 85 12.73 2.83 5.95
C ASP A 85 11.53 3.72 6.28
N ALA A 86 10.36 3.11 6.54
CA ALA A 86 9.19 3.83 7.01
C ALA A 86 9.39 4.52 8.37
N GLU A 87 10.32 4.02 9.21
CA GLU A 87 10.66 4.65 10.50
C GLU A 87 11.15 6.09 10.33
N ASN A 88 11.79 6.42 9.22
CA ASN A 88 12.28 7.77 8.93
C ASN A 88 11.16 8.80 8.73
N ASN A 89 9.92 8.34 8.53
CA ASN A 89 8.74 9.17 8.27
C ASN A 89 7.84 9.35 9.50
N ILE A 90 8.21 8.77 10.64
CA ILE A 90 7.43 8.83 11.89
C ILE A 90 7.11 10.28 12.24
N VAL A 91 5.84 10.52 12.56
CA VAL A 91 5.35 11.83 12.96
C VAL A 91 5.55 11.99 14.47
N ASP A 92 6.21 13.08 14.88
CA ASP A 92 6.35 13.44 16.29
C ASP A 92 5.03 14.08 16.80
N ASP A 93 4.06 13.23 17.12
CA ASP A 93 2.75 13.61 17.63
C ASP A 93 2.32 12.59 18.69
N GLY A 94 1.98 13.07 19.89
CA GLY A 94 1.56 12.20 21.00
C GLY A 94 0.28 11.37 20.73
N ARG A 95 -0.44 11.68 19.65
CA ARG A 95 -1.62 10.93 19.18
C ARG A 95 -1.27 9.84 18.17
N PHE A 96 0.02 9.64 17.86
CA PHE A 96 0.50 8.68 16.89
C PHE A 96 1.36 7.59 17.53
N THR A 97 1.11 6.34 17.16
CA THR A 97 1.94 5.20 17.52
C THR A 97 2.36 4.45 16.27
N PHE A 98 3.65 4.43 16.00
CA PHE A 98 4.20 3.62 14.91
C PHE A 98 4.37 2.16 15.37
N VAL A 99 3.93 1.22 14.53
CA VAL A 99 4.03 -0.22 14.76
C VAL A 99 4.84 -0.85 13.63
N ARG A 100 6.10 -1.19 13.92
CA ARG A 100 6.97 -1.84 12.96
C ARG A 100 6.60 -3.31 12.81
N SER A 101 5.60 -3.60 11.98
CA SER A 101 5.13 -4.96 11.73
C SER A 101 4.35 -5.04 10.43
N ASN A 102 4.27 -6.27 9.89
CA ASN A 102 3.32 -6.56 8.84
C ASN A 102 1.89 -6.49 9.39
N PHE A 103 0.98 -5.91 8.65
CA PHE A 103 -0.44 -5.75 9.00
C PHE A 103 -1.19 -7.08 9.21
N ARG A 104 -0.64 -8.21 8.77
CA ARG A 104 -1.17 -9.54 9.08
C ARG A 104 -1.24 -9.84 10.59
N TYR A 105 -0.53 -9.06 11.39
CA TYR A 105 -0.52 -9.17 12.87
C TYR A 105 -1.32 -8.06 13.56
N LEU A 106 -2.22 -7.39 12.83
CA LEU A 106 -3.02 -6.25 13.30
C LEU A 106 -3.66 -6.51 14.68
N SER A 107 -4.42 -7.60 14.82
CA SER A 107 -5.11 -7.92 16.08
C SER A 107 -4.16 -8.20 17.25
N ASN A 108 -2.96 -8.75 16.97
CA ASN A 108 -1.96 -9.02 17.99
C ASN A 108 -1.45 -7.72 18.61
N PHE A 109 -1.12 -6.75 17.78
CA PHE A 109 -0.64 -5.45 18.24
C PHE A 109 -1.74 -4.60 18.87
N MET A 110 -2.97 -4.61 18.31
CA MET A 110 -4.08 -3.88 18.94
C MET A 110 -4.36 -4.43 20.35
N ARG A 111 -4.33 -5.76 20.53
CA ARG A 111 -4.44 -6.36 21.86
C ARG A 111 -3.28 -5.96 22.78
N TYR A 112 -2.05 -5.91 22.27
CA TYR A 112 -0.87 -5.47 23.03
C TYR A 112 -1.03 -4.04 23.55
N TYR A 113 -1.61 -3.14 22.74
CA TYR A 113 -1.90 -1.76 23.13
C TYR A 113 -3.22 -1.60 23.92
N GLY A 114 -3.91 -2.69 24.25
CA GLY A 114 -5.18 -2.65 25.00
C GLY A 114 -6.36 -2.12 24.18
N VAL A 115 -6.25 -2.09 22.84
CA VAL A 115 -7.30 -1.62 21.93
C VAL A 115 -8.15 -2.80 21.50
N SER A 116 -9.44 -2.77 21.87
CA SER A 116 -10.43 -3.79 21.51
C SER A 116 -11.21 -3.44 20.25
N GLU A 117 -11.40 -2.15 19.97
CA GLU A 117 -12.19 -1.66 18.84
C GLU A 117 -11.62 -0.35 18.29
N VAL A 118 -11.79 -0.13 16.98
CA VAL A 118 -11.39 1.10 16.28
C VAL A 118 -12.53 1.66 15.43
N ASP A 119 -12.49 2.98 15.17
CA ASP A 119 -13.46 3.70 14.35
C ASP A 119 -13.20 3.56 12.85
N GLY A 120 -11.93 3.30 12.47
CA GLY A 120 -11.60 3.10 11.06
C GLY A 120 -10.26 2.43 10.83
N VAL A 121 -10.18 1.72 9.70
CA VAL A 121 -8.96 1.10 9.17
C VAL A 121 -8.74 1.58 7.74
N LEU A 122 -7.54 2.09 7.45
CA LEU A 122 -7.08 2.47 6.13
C LEU A 122 -6.00 1.49 5.67
N ALA A 123 -6.08 1.06 4.42
CA ALA A 123 -5.04 0.30 3.74
C ALA A 123 -4.79 0.86 2.34
N ASP A 124 -3.60 1.38 2.07
CA ASP A 124 -3.10 1.73 0.74
C ASP A 124 -2.15 0.62 0.29
N LEU A 125 -2.69 -0.38 -0.43
CA LEU A 125 -1.99 -1.61 -0.74
C LEU A 125 -0.92 -1.41 -1.83
N GLY A 126 -0.08 -2.41 -1.99
CA GLY A 126 0.98 -2.42 -3.01
C GLY A 126 2.35 -2.04 -2.46
N VAL A 127 3.19 -1.50 -3.32
CA VAL A 127 4.55 -1.07 -2.98
C VAL A 127 4.64 0.44 -2.87
N SER A 128 5.38 0.91 -1.88
CA SER A 128 5.68 2.34 -1.79
C SER A 128 6.47 2.82 -3.02
N SER A 129 6.34 4.11 -3.34
CA SER A 129 7.17 4.71 -4.39
C SER A 129 8.65 4.55 -4.11
N HIS A 130 9.04 4.56 -2.83
CA HIS A 130 10.41 4.35 -2.37
C HIS A 130 10.94 2.97 -2.82
N HIS A 131 10.18 1.89 -2.64
CA HIS A 131 10.58 0.56 -3.10
C HIS A 131 10.85 0.47 -4.62
N LEU A 132 10.07 1.19 -5.43
CA LEU A 132 10.23 1.18 -6.89
C LEU A 132 11.36 2.06 -7.37
N ASP A 133 11.77 3.07 -6.58
CA ASP A 133 12.83 4.01 -6.89
C ASP A 133 14.18 3.59 -6.27
N ASP A 134 14.17 2.69 -5.29
CA ASP A 134 15.37 2.11 -4.71
C ASP A 134 15.98 1.08 -5.68
N GLU A 135 17.14 1.46 -6.24
CA GLU A 135 17.85 0.65 -7.23
C GLU A 135 18.38 -0.67 -6.64
N ALA A 136 18.56 -0.75 -5.31
CA ALA A 136 19.22 -1.91 -4.69
C ALA A 136 18.26 -3.06 -4.34
N ARG A 137 16.94 -2.82 -4.30
CA ARG A 137 15.96 -3.77 -3.74
C ARG A 137 15.30 -4.71 -4.74
N GLY A 138 15.56 -4.54 -6.04
CA GLY A 138 15.09 -5.45 -7.09
C GLY A 138 13.59 -5.40 -7.40
N PHE A 139 12.83 -4.43 -6.92
CA PHE A 139 11.40 -4.28 -7.23
C PHE A 139 11.12 -3.81 -8.66
N SER A 140 12.12 -3.22 -9.31
CA SER A 140 12.00 -2.62 -10.63
C SER A 140 12.92 -3.27 -11.65
N PHE A 141 12.41 -3.55 -12.85
CA PHE A 141 13.21 -4.02 -13.97
C PHE A 141 13.95 -2.90 -14.73
N ARG A 142 13.97 -1.67 -14.18
CA ARG A 142 14.68 -0.52 -14.75
C ARG A 142 16.15 -0.50 -14.37
N PHE A 143 16.50 -1.11 -13.27
CA PHE A 143 17.83 -1.14 -12.68
C PHE A 143 18.32 -2.58 -12.61
N ASP A 144 19.62 -2.76 -12.82
CA ASP A 144 20.24 -4.07 -12.60
C ASP A 144 20.71 -4.15 -11.14
N SER A 145 20.04 -4.99 -10.38
CA SER A 145 20.27 -5.19 -8.95
C SER A 145 20.03 -6.63 -8.55
N ASP A 146 20.34 -6.98 -7.33
CA ASP A 146 19.97 -8.28 -6.76
C ASP A 146 18.45 -8.44 -6.75
N LEU A 147 17.99 -9.65 -7.03
CA LEU A 147 16.58 -10.03 -6.98
C LEU A 147 16.13 -10.28 -5.53
N ASP A 148 16.06 -9.22 -4.71
CA ASP A 148 15.59 -9.33 -3.33
C ASP A 148 14.06 -9.30 -3.25
N MET A 149 13.40 -8.22 -3.58
CA MET A 149 11.95 -7.96 -3.55
C MET A 149 11.29 -8.11 -2.17
N ARG A 150 12.03 -8.26 -1.08
CA ARG A 150 11.45 -8.32 0.28
C ARG A 150 11.09 -6.93 0.77
N MET A 151 9.88 -6.72 1.21
CA MET A 151 9.49 -5.49 1.94
C MET A 151 10.14 -5.45 3.32
N ASN A 152 10.17 -6.60 4.02
CA ASN A 152 10.96 -6.78 5.23
C ASN A 152 12.29 -7.47 4.89
N ASN A 153 13.37 -6.69 4.79
CA ASN A 153 14.71 -7.19 4.42
C ASN A 153 15.41 -8.05 5.50
N ARG A 154 14.83 -8.16 6.70
CA ARG A 154 15.41 -8.93 7.82
C ARG A 154 15.03 -10.41 7.81
N ALA A 155 14.02 -10.80 7.07
CA ALA A 155 13.51 -12.17 7.08
C ALA A 155 12.86 -12.54 5.75
N GLY A 156 12.69 -13.85 5.54
CA GLY A 156 12.02 -14.39 4.37
C GLY A 156 12.98 -14.70 3.22
N LYS A 157 12.41 -15.34 2.18
CA LYS A 157 13.11 -15.68 0.95
C LYS A 157 13.15 -14.48 0.02
N THR A 158 14.25 -14.29 -0.68
CA THR A 158 14.37 -13.32 -1.77
C THR A 158 13.68 -13.82 -3.05
N ALA A 159 13.46 -12.94 -4.02
CA ALA A 159 12.98 -13.36 -5.34
C ALA A 159 14.01 -14.29 -6.03
N GLY A 160 15.31 -14.04 -5.84
CA GLY A 160 16.38 -14.95 -6.28
C GLY A 160 16.24 -16.34 -5.66
N ASP A 161 15.93 -16.43 -4.34
CA ASP A 161 15.71 -17.72 -3.68
C ASP A 161 14.49 -18.44 -4.25
N VAL A 162 13.39 -17.74 -4.48
CA VAL A 162 12.19 -18.32 -5.12
C VAL A 162 12.52 -18.91 -6.49
N LEU A 163 13.22 -18.16 -7.35
CA LEU A 163 13.58 -18.62 -8.69
C LEU A 163 14.52 -19.83 -8.67
N ASN A 164 15.48 -19.87 -7.74
CA ASN A 164 16.48 -20.91 -7.69
C ASN A 164 16.05 -22.16 -6.90
N THR A 165 15.10 -22.06 -5.99
CA THR A 165 14.77 -23.18 -5.06
C THR A 165 13.40 -23.79 -5.26
N TYR A 166 12.43 -23.08 -5.85
CA TYR A 166 11.08 -23.64 -6.03
C TYR A 166 11.05 -24.73 -7.10
N ALA A 167 10.19 -25.73 -6.91
CA ALA A 167 9.88 -26.70 -7.94
C ALA A 167 9.28 -26.00 -9.19
N GLU A 168 9.48 -26.53 -10.37
CA GLU A 168 9.01 -25.96 -11.65
C GLU A 168 7.50 -25.74 -11.62
N ASP A 169 6.72 -26.72 -11.14
CA ASP A 169 5.26 -26.61 -11.03
C ASP A 169 4.86 -25.43 -10.14
N ARG A 170 5.55 -25.27 -8.99
CA ARG A 170 5.26 -24.16 -8.08
C ARG A 170 5.60 -22.80 -8.70
N LEU A 171 6.70 -22.71 -9.45
CA LEU A 171 7.00 -21.48 -10.21
C LEU A 171 5.91 -21.19 -11.25
N ALA A 172 5.43 -22.22 -11.94
CA ALA A 172 4.34 -22.07 -12.91
C ALA A 172 3.07 -21.56 -12.24
N ASP A 173 2.74 -22.06 -11.05
CA ASP A 173 1.59 -21.59 -10.27
C ASP A 173 1.74 -20.13 -9.84
N VAL A 174 2.92 -19.71 -9.35
CA VAL A 174 3.21 -18.32 -8.99
C VAL A 174 2.97 -17.39 -10.18
N PHE A 175 3.53 -17.69 -11.33
CA PHE A 175 3.36 -16.87 -12.54
C PHE A 175 1.94 -16.91 -13.09
N TYR A 176 1.23 -18.00 -12.95
CA TYR A 176 -0.16 -18.13 -13.38
C TYR A 176 -1.12 -17.37 -12.45
N LEU A 177 -1.03 -17.63 -11.14
CA LEU A 177 -1.96 -17.10 -10.16
C LEU A 177 -1.74 -15.61 -9.88
N TYR A 178 -0.48 -15.18 -9.77
CA TYR A 178 -0.13 -13.82 -9.35
C TYR A 178 0.30 -12.92 -10.50
N GLY A 179 0.80 -13.49 -11.60
CA GLY A 179 1.14 -12.77 -12.81
C GLY A 179 0.04 -12.76 -13.86
N GLU A 180 -0.98 -13.61 -13.73
CA GLU A 180 -2.02 -13.83 -14.75
C GLU A 180 -1.41 -14.17 -16.14
N LEU A 181 -0.25 -14.88 -16.14
CA LEU A 181 0.54 -15.19 -17.32
C LEU A 181 0.12 -16.52 -17.93
N LYS A 182 -0.42 -16.51 -19.16
CA LYS A 182 -0.81 -17.72 -19.89
C LYS A 182 0.37 -18.63 -20.23
N SER A 183 1.58 -18.06 -20.34
CA SER A 183 2.82 -18.78 -20.63
C SER A 183 3.58 -19.25 -19.38
N SER A 184 2.95 -19.25 -18.22
CA SER A 184 3.56 -19.53 -16.90
C SER A 184 4.41 -20.81 -16.87
N ARG A 185 3.90 -21.92 -17.42
CA ARG A 185 4.64 -23.20 -17.49
C ARG A 185 5.92 -23.09 -18.33
N LYS A 186 5.85 -22.40 -19.49
CA LYS A 186 7.03 -22.22 -20.36
C LYS A 186 8.09 -21.34 -19.69
N ILE A 187 7.67 -20.30 -18.96
CA ILE A 187 8.54 -19.43 -18.20
C ILE A 187 9.20 -20.21 -17.06
N ALA A 188 8.41 -20.99 -16.30
CA ALA A 188 8.93 -21.81 -15.20
C ALA A 188 9.96 -22.83 -15.70
N SER A 189 9.70 -23.51 -16.82
CA SER A 189 10.63 -24.46 -17.45
C SER A 189 11.92 -23.80 -17.91
N ALA A 190 11.84 -22.60 -18.51
CA ALA A 190 13.04 -21.85 -18.90
C ALA A 190 13.89 -21.44 -17.70
N ILE A 191 13.27 -21.02 -16.60
CA ILE A 191 13.93 -20.69 -15.33
C ILE A 191 14.59 -21.95 -14.75
N ALA A 192 13.85 -23.06 -14.69
CA ALA A 192 14.36 -24.33 -14.19
C ALA A 192 15.59 -24.82 -14.98
N CYS A 193 15.53 -24.78 -16.30
CA CYS A 193 16.65 -25.12 -17.16
C CYS A 193 17.85 -24.18 -16.96
N ARG A 194 17.63 -22.85 -16.88
CA ARG A 194 18.71 -21.86 -16.71
C ARG A 194 19.47 -22.07 -15.40
N ARG A 195 18.76 -22.27 -14.28
CA ARG A 195 19.38 -22.41 -12.96
C ARG A 195 20.21 -23.68 -12.78
N GLU A 196 20.02 -24.72 -13.62
CA GLU A 196 20.89 -25.90 -13.62
C GLU A 196 22.32 -25.56 -13.99
N THR A 197 22.52 -24.50 -14.78
CA THR A 197 23.85 -24.09 -15.25
C THR A 197 24.36 -22.87 -14.51
N VAL A 198 23.51 -21.86 -14.29
CA VAL A 198 23.86 -20.60 -13.65
C VAL A 198 22.73 -20.12 -12.80
N SER A 199 23.02 -19.83 -11.53
CA SER A 199 22.05 -19.24 -10.59
C SER A 199 21.55 -17.88 -11.06
N ILE A 200 20.26 -17.63 -10.96
CA ILE A 200 19.60 -16.36 -11.28
C ILE A 200 19.67 -15.47 -10.05
N LYS A 201 20.52 -14.45 -10.04
CA LYS A 201 20.77 -13.60 -8.88
C LYS A 201 20.34 -12.17 -9.09
N SER A 202 20.52 -11.66 -10.31
CA SER A 202 20.24 -10.26 -10.64
C SER A 202 19.00 -10.10 -11.52
N VAL A 203 18.53 -8.88 -11.62
CA VAL A 203 17.47 -8.49 -12.55
C VAL A 203 17.85 -8.82 -13.98
N SER A 204 19.09 -8.53 -14.39
CA SER A 204 19.58 -8.85 -15.75
C SER A 204 19.56 -10.35 -16.03
N ASP A 205 19.95 -11.21 -15.08
CA ASP A 205 19.86 -12.67 -15.24
C ASP A 205 18.43 -13.13 -15.56
N LEU A 206 17.45 -12.58 -14.83
CA LEU A 206 16.04 -12.89 -15.05
C LEU A 206 15.55 -12.36 -16.40
N LEU A 207 15.90 -11.12 -16.76
CA LEU A 207 15.52 -10.54 -18.04
C LEU A 207 16.05 -11.35 -19.22
N ASP A 208 17.29 -11.87 -19.13
CA ASP A 208 17.86 -12.74 -20.15
C ASP A 208 17.03 -14.02 -20.38
N VAL A 209 16.56 -14.64 -19.30
CA VAL A 209 15.67 -15.81 -19.39
C VAL A 209 14.32 -15.45 -20.00
N LEU A 210 13.83 -14.25 -19.73
CA LEU A 210 12.50 -13.81 -20.15
C LEU A 210 12.42 -13.28 -21.60
N LYS A 211 13.56 -12.91 -22.21
CA LYS A 211 13.64 -12.38 -23.59
C LYS A 211 12.82 -13.16 -24.62
N PRO A 212 12.83 -14.50 -24.67
CA PRO A 212 12.07 -15.26 -25.66
C PRO A 212 10.54 -15.16 -25.51
N PHE A 213 10.07 -14.72 -24.35
CA PHE A 213 8.63 -14.65 -24.02
C PHE A 213 8.08 -13.24 -24.17
N SER A 214 8.93 -12.22 -24.24
CA SER A 214 8.55 -10.82 -24.37
C SER A 214 8.40 -10.42 -25.83
N GLY A 215 7.16 -10.16 -26.27
CA GLY A 215 6.93 -9.52 -27.58
C GLY A 215 7.19 -8.01 -27.48
N LYS A 216 7.86 -7.43 -28.50
CA LYS A 216 8.32 -6.02 -28.50
C LYS A 216 7.27 -4.98 -28.09
N GLU A 217 6.00 -5.15 -28.48
CA GLU A 217 4.92 -4.19 -28.16
C GLU A 217 4.36 -4.31 -26.73
N LYS A 218 4.50 -5.46 -26.07
CA LYS A 218 3.91 -5.75 -24.76
C LYS A 218 4.93 -6.07 -23.68
N GLU A 219 6.20 -5.87 -23.98
CA GLU A 219 7.32 -6.22 -23.09
C GLU A 219 7.17 -5.63 -21.70
N LYS A 220 6.95 -4.31 -21.59
CA LYS A 220 6.80 -3.63 -20.29
C LYS A 220 5.66 -4.21 -19.45
N LYS A 221 4.53 -4.52 -20.08
CA LYS A 221 3.38 -5.13 -19.39
C LYS A 221 3.72 -6.55 -18.92
N PHE A 222 4.35 -7.34 -19.77
CA PHE A 222 4.75 -8.70 -19.46
C PHE A 222 5.74 -8.73 -18.29
N LEU A 223 6.78 -7.90 -18.34
CA LEU A 223 7.76 -7.79 -17.26
C LEU A 223 7.09 -7.31 -15.95
N ALA A 224 6.21 -6.33 -16.00
CA ALA A 224 5.47 -5.89 -14.82
C ALA A 224 4.66 -7.03 -14.20
N GLN A 225 4.06 -7.90 -15.00
CA GLN A 225 3.32 -9.08 -14.51
C GLN A 225 4.24 -10.12 -13.86
N VAL A 226 5.43 -10.37 -14.43
CA VAL A 226 6.42 -11.28 -13.85
C VAL A 226 6.93 -10.75 -12.51
N PHE A 227 7.30 -9.48 -12.45
CA PHE A 227 7.79 -8.83 -11.22
C PHE A 227 6.70 -8.76 -10.15
N GLN A 228 5.45 -8.46 -10.54
CA GLN A 228 4.30 -8.54 -9.65
C GLN A 228 4.14 -9.93 -9.04
N ALA A 229 4.24 -10.99 -9.86
CA ALA A 229 4.08 -12.36 -9.37
C ALA A 229 5.13 -12.73 -8.33
N LEU A 230 6.41 -12.42 -8.59
CA LEU A 230 7.50 -12.67 -7.67
C LEU A 230 7.33 -11.87 -6.37
N ARG A 231 7.00 -10.59 -6.46
CA ARG A 231 6.77 -9.71 -5.31
C ARG A 231 5.67 -10.24 -4.40
N ILE A 232 4.53 -10.61 -4.99
CA ILE A 232 3.39 -11.16 -4.25
C ILE A 232 3.79 -12.45 -3.51
N GLU A 233 4.54 -13.35 -4.16
CA GLU A 233 4.98 -14.60 -3.55
C GLU A 233 5.99 -14.34 -2.42
N VAL A 234 7.02 -13.51 -2.67
CA VAL A 234 8.07 -13.16 -1.70
C VAL A 234 7.48 -12.58 -0.42
N ASN A 235 6.50 -11.69 -0.54
CA ASN A 235 5.91 -10.96 0.58
C ASN A 235 4.62 -11.59 1.11
N MET A 236 4.17 -12.70 0.53
CA MET A 236 2.90 -13.37 0.86
C MET A 236 1.71 -12.38 0.88
N GLU A 237 1.68 -11.45 -0.09
CA GLU A 237 0.78 -10.29 -0.07
C GLU A 237 -0.70 -10.69 -0.02
N MET A 238 -1.10 -11.70 -0.79
CA MET A 238 -2.50 -12.15 -0.84
C MET A 238 -2.97 -12.76 0.47
N GLN A 239 -2.10 -13.55 1.12
CA GLN A 239 -2.41 -14.13 2.42
C GLN A 239 -2.49 -13.04 3.50
N ALA A 240 -1.49 -12.15 3.54
CA ALA A 240 -1.47 -11.04 4.49
C ALA A 240 -2.72 -10.14 4.33
N LEU A 241 -3.15 -9.88 3.09
CA LEU A 241 -4.37 -9.13 2.80
C LEU A 241 -5.61 -9.81 3.36
N CYS A 242 -5.79 -11.12 3.15
CA CYS A 242 -6.92 -11.86 3.70
C CYS A 242 -6.94 -11.79 5.24
N GLU A 243 -5.80 -12.06 5.87
CA GLU A 243 -5.66 -11.99 7.33
C GLU A 243 -5.96 -10.58 7.88
N MET A 244 -5.51 -9.53 7.20
CA MET A 244 -5.79 -8.14 7.58
C MET A 244 -7.26 -7.81 7.46
N LEU A 245 -7.92 -8.21 6.37
CA LEU A 245 -9.36 -7.95 6.17
C LEU A 245 -10.22 -8.61 7.24
N GLU A 246 -9.94 -9.88 7.59
CA GLU A 246 -10.63 -10.60 8.66
C GLU A 246 -10.43 -9.93 10.03
N GLN A 247 -9.20 -9.55 10.34
CA GLN A 247 -8.87 -8.85 11.58
C GLN A 247 -9.49 -7.45 11.63
N SER A 248 -9.52 -6.74 10.50
CA SER A 248 -10.20 -5.44 10.43
C SER A 248 -11.69 -5.55 10.71
N LEU A 249 -12.36 -6.58 10.16
CA LEU A 249 -13.77 -6.82 10.46
C LEU A 249 -14.00 -7.08 11.95
N ALA A 250 -13.14 -7.87 12.58
CA ALA A 250 -13.25 -8.15 14.02
C ALA A 250 -13.03 -6.89 14.87
N LEU A 251 -12.07 -6.05 14.48
CA LEU A 251 -11.61 -4.90 15.24
C LEU A 251 -12.49 -3.65 15.08
N LEU A 252 -13.13 -3.47 13.92
CA LEU A 252 -13.99 -2.30 13.70
C LEU A 252 -15.21 -2.29 14.62
N LYS A 253 -15.59 -1.12 15.14
CA LYS A 253 -16.87 -0.89 15.78
C LYS A 253 -18.01 -1.01 14.75
N SER A 254 -19.24 -1.26 15.20
CA SER A 254 -20.42 -1.03 14.37
C SER A 254 -20.47 0.43 13.91
N GLY A 255 -20.68 0.68 12.63
CA GLY A 255 -20.54 1.99 11.99
C GLY A 255 -19.09 2.39 11.64
N GLY A 256 -18.09 1.64 12.08
CA GLY A 256 -16.68 1.87 11.74
C GLY A 256 -16.40 1.61 10.25
N ARG A 257 -15.38 2.29 9.72
CA ARG A 257 -15.07 2.32 8.29
C ARG A 257 -13.82 1.51 7.93
N LEU A 258 -13.95 0.69 6.87
CA LEU A 258 -12.82 0.06 6.20
C LEU A 258 -12.61 0.74 4.85
N VAL A 259 -11.45 1.34 4.67
CA VAL A 259 -11.04 2.06 3.45
C VAL A 259 -9.84 1.35 2.86
N VAL A 260 -9.95 0.85 1.63
CA VAL A 260 -8.88 0.09 0.98
C VAL A 260 -8.64 0.60 -0.43
N ILE A 261 -7.39 0.95 -0.73
CA ILE A 261 -6.89 1.25 -2.07
C ILE A 261 -6.15 0.02 -2.57
N THR A 262 -6.44 -0.38 -3.80
CA THR A 262 -5.83 -1.53 -4.49
C THR A 262 -5.26 -1.10 -5.83
N TYR A 263 -4.20 -1.77 -6.32
CA TYR A 263 -3.53 -1.39 -7.57
C TYR A 263 -3.58 -2.47 -8.65
N HIS A 264 -3.96 -3.68 -8.33
CA HIS A 264 -4.13 -4.76 -9.30
C HIS A 264 -5.40 -5.59 -9.09
N SER A 265 -5.76 -6.39 -10.11
CA SER A 265 -6.99 -7.18 -10.17
C SER A 265 -7.16 -8.18 -9.03
N LEU A 266 -6.07 -8.76 -8.56
CA LEU A 266 -6.11 -9.80 -7.52
C LEU A 266 -6.51 -9.20 -6.17
N GLU A 267 -5.87 -8.09 -5.75
CA GLU A 267 -6.24 -7.36 -4.52
C GLU A 267 -7.69 -6.89 -4.61
N ASP A 268 -8.05 -6.20 -5.70
CA ASP A 268 -9.37 -5.62 -5.88
C ASP A 268 -10.48 -6.69 -5.81
N ARG A 269 -10.23 -7.89 -6.34
CA ARG A 269 -11.17 -9.02 -6.29
C ARG A 269 -11.40 -9.51 -4.87
N LEU A 270 -10.33 -9.69 -4.07
CA LEU A 270 -10.43 -10.14 -2.68
C LEU A 270 -11.17 -9.10 -1.83
N VAL A 271 -10.77 -7.83 -1.90
CA VAL A 271 -11.39 -6.73 -1.15
C VAL A 271 -12.87 -6.59 -1.52
N LYS A 272 -13.18 -6.56 -2.83
CA LYS A 272 -14.55 -6.47 -3.32
C LYS A 272 -15.42 -7.62 -2.80
N ASN A 273 -14.93 -8.86 -2.91
CA ASN A 273 -15.67 -10.03 -2.48
C ASN A 273 -15.92 -9.98 -0.97
N PHE A 274 -14.87 -9.74 -0.18
CA PHE A 274 -14.96 -9.68 1.27
C PHE A 274 -15.92 -8.59 1.77
N MET A 275 -15.83 -7.37 1.24
CA MET A 275 -16.71 -6.27 1.60
C MET A 275 -18.18 -6.54 1.18
N LYS A 276 -18.39 -7.32 0.10
CA LYS A 276 -19.75 -7.61 -0.40
C LYS A 276 -20.41 -8.80 0.29
N THR A 277 -19.64 -9.85 0.61
CA THR A 277 -20.20 -11.14 1.02
C THR A 277 -19.63 -11.68 2.34
N GLY A 278 -18.62 -11.01 2.92
CA GLY A 278 -17.91 -11.48 4.11
C GLY A 278 -16.99 -12.67 3.85
N ASN A 279 -16.75 -13.03 2.58
CA ASN A 279 -15.84 -14.12 2.20
C ASN A 279 -15.02 -13.76 0.96
N PHE A 280 -13.92 -14.46 0.72
CA PHE A 280 -12.99 -14.15 -0.37
C PHE A 280 -13.42 -14.77 -1.71
N ASP A 281 -14.22 -15.82 -1.69
CA ASP A 281 -14.73 -16.49 -2.90
C ASP A 281 -15.83 -15.68 -3.59
N GLY A 282 -16.43 -14.71 -2.89
CA GLY A 282 -17.57 -13.93 -3.38
C GLY A 282 -18.85 -14.76 -3.48
N ARG A 283 -18.90 -15.91 -2.81
CA ARG A 283 -20.11 -16.76 -2.78
C ARG A 283 -21.17 -16.08 -1.93
N VAL A 284 -22.33 -15.96 -2.53
CA VAL A 284 -23.49 -15.36 -1.88
C VAL A 284 -24.24 -16.45 -1.12
N ASN A 285 -24.09 -16.45 0.19
CA ASN A 285 -24.90 -17.30 1.06
C ASN A 285 -26.23 -16.55 1.33
N GLN A 286 -27.24 -16.83 0.52
CA GLN A 286 -28.59 -16.31 0.79
C GLN A 286 -29.22 -17.07 1.96
N ASN A 287 -29.80 -16.33 2.89
CA ASN A 287 -30.65 -16.95 3.90
C ASN A 287 -31.99 -17.40 3.27
N VAL A 288 -32.81 -18.10 4.02
CA VAL A 288 -34.13 -18.62 3.56
C VAL A 288 -35.10 -17.51 3.06
N PHE A 289 -34.80 -16.24 3.36
CA PHE A 289 -35.54 -15.07 2.91
C PHE A 289 -34.91 -14.36 1.70
N GLY A 290 -33.87 -14.93 1.11
CA GLY A 290 -33.15 -14.34 -0.03
C GLY A 290 -32.20 -13.18 0.32
N ASN A 291 -32.05 -12.85 1.58
CA ASN A 291 -31.10 -11.80 2.02
C ASN A 291 -29.67 -12.34 2.08
N ILE A 292 -28.71 -11.50 1.71
CA ILE A 292 -27.28 -11.76 1.85
C ILE A 292 -26.83 -11.12 3.13
N PRO A 293 -26.54 -11.88 4.21
CA PRO A 293 -25.96 -11.32 5.42
C PRO A 293 -24.52 -10.89 5.08
N SER A 294 -24.32 -9.62 4.83
CA SER A 294 -22.98 -9.05 4.68
C SER A 294 -22.59 -8.37 5.98
N PRO A 295 -21.35 -8.60 6.47
CA PRO A 295 -20.87 -7.90 7.66
C PRO A 295 -20.60 -6.42 7.38
N PHE A 296 -20.64 -6.02 6.11
CA PHE A 296 -20.41 -4.65 5.68
C PHE A 296 -21.56 -4.11 4.82
N ARG A 297 -21.80 -2.81 4.95
CA ARG A 297 -22.55 -1.99 4.03
C ARG A 297 -21.58 -1.20 3.15
N LEU A 298 -21.64 -1.36 1.84
CA LEU A 298 -20.84 -0.54 0.92
C LEU A 298 -21.29 0.92 1.00
N VAL A 299 -20.34 1.82 1.22
CA VAL A 299 -20.63 3.25 1.39
C VAL A 299 -20.81 3.93 0.05
N ASN A 300 -19.98 3.57 -0.92
CA ASN A 300 -20.02 4.11 -2.27
C ASN A 300 -19.68 3.01 -3.30
N LYS A 301 -19.87 3.33 -4.57
CA LYS A 301 -19.29 2.54 -5.66
C LYS A 301 -17.77 2.70 -5.62
N MET A 302 -17.05 1.70 -6.15
CA MET A 302 -15.61 1.79 -6.37
C MET A 302 -15.27 3.11 -7.07
N ALA A 303 -14.33 3.86 -6.48
CA ALA A 303 -13.79 5.08 -7.07
C ALA A 303 -12.42 4.82 -7.72
N THR A 304 -12.09 5.60 -8.72
CA THR A 304 -10.79 5.63 -9.40
C THR A 304 -10.25 7.05 -9.38
N PRO A 305 -8.92 7.23 -9.46
CA PRO A 305 -8.32 8.56 -9.50
C PRO A 305 -8.88 9.41 -10.63
N SER A 306 -8.95 10.72 -10.42
CA SER A 306 -9.29 11.68 -11.47
C SER A 306 -8.16 11.78 -12.50
N ASP A 307 -8.47 12.22 -13.73
CA ASP A 307 -7.45 12.45 -14.76
C ASP A 307 -6.38 13.43 -14.27
N LYS A 308 -6.78 14.48 -13.54
CA LYS A 308 -5.87 15.45 -12.93
C LYS A 308 -4.90 14.81 -11.92
N GLU A 309 -5.38 13.89 -11.13
CA GLU A 309 -4.53 13.13 -10.19
C GLU A 309 -3.56 12.23 -10.95
N VAL A 310 -4.02 11.54 -11.99
CA VAL A 310 -3.16 10.67 -12.83
C VAL A 310 -2.08 11.47 -13.54
N GLU A 311 -2.36 12.71 -13.95
CA GLU A 311 -1.36 13.61 -14.53
C GLU A 311 -0.28 14.00 -13.52
N SER A 312 -0.65 14.31 -12.27
CA SER A 312 0.27 14.71 -11.21
C SER A 312 0.96 13.51 -10.54
N ASN A 313 0.26 12.38 -10.43
CA ASN A 313 0.73 11.12 -9.85
C ASN A 313 0.42 9.93 -10.79
N PRO A 314 1.24 9.66 -11.82
CA PRO A 314 1.01 8.56 -12.76
C PRO A 314 0.93 7.17 -12.12
N ARG A 315 1.48 7.00 -10.91
CA ARG A 315 1.44 5.74 -10.14
C ARG A 315 0.05 5.43 -9.60
N ALA A 316 -0.77 6.46 -9.37
CA ALA A 316 -2.15 6.29 -8.95
C ALA A 316 -3.06 5.73 -10.07
N ARG A 317 -2.63 5.71 -11.35
CA ARG A 317 -3.47 5.32 -12.50
C ARG A 317 -4.27 4.02 -12.31
N SER A 318 -3.70 3.04 -11.64
CA SER A 318 -4.34 1.74 -11.42
C SER A 318 -5.08 1.66 -10.09
N ALA A 319 -5.04 2.71 -9.27
CA ALA A 319 -5.66 2.73 -7.96
C ALA A 319 -7.18 2.58 -8.04
N LYS A 320 -7.73 1.80 -7.11
CA LYS A 320 -9.17 1.62 -6.93
C LYS A 320 -9.48 1.70 -5.44
N LEU A 321 -10.27 2.67 -5.07
CA LEU A 321 -10.72 2.86 -3.70
C LEU A 321 -12.05 2.16 -3.45
N ARG A 322 -12.11 1.41 -2.36
CA ARG A 322 -13.33 0.81 -1.83
C ARG A 322 -13.52 1.21 -0.38
N VAL A 323 -14.75 1.58 -0.05
CA VAL A 323 -15.15 2.00 1.28
C VAL A 323 -16.36 1.17 1.74
N ALA A 324 -16.23 0.57 2.90
CA ALA A 324 -17.30 -0.19 3.54
C ALA A 324 -17.44 0.20 5.01
N GLU A 325 -18.66 0.11 5.51
CA GLU A 325 -19.01 0.38 6.90
C GLU A 325 -19.45 -0.92 7.56
N LYS A 326 -18.91 -1.23 8.73
CA LYS A 326 -19.33 -2.41 9.51
C LYS A 326 -20.77 -2.22 10.00
N VAL A 327 -21.60 -3.25 9.79
CA VAL A 327 -23.01 -3.27 10.19
C VAL A 327 -23.15 -3.58 11.67
#